data_7c9073c53c453f61a54268a2733dfb73
#
_entry.id   7c9073c53c453f61a54268a2733dfb73
#
_cell.length_a   1.000
_cell.length_b   1.000
_cell.length_c   1.000
_cell.angle_alpha   90.00
_cell.angle_beta   90.00
_cell.angle_gamma   90.00
#
_symmetry.space_group_name_H-M   'P 1'
#
loop_
_entity.id
_entity.type
_entity.pdbx_description
1 polymer ?
#
loop_
_entity_poly.entity_id
_entity_poly.type
_entity_poly.pdbx_seq_one_letter_code
_entity_poly.pdbx_strand_id
1 'polypeptide(L)'
;MDTNQRTVAIQLALVDYQQATEIRRWDVEFRGESLPLEVVRINVSVPLLNHDNSRLRAQLKSHPQGDVVLRSPMESESQEIIADLLRGTDQYEKLCEQLEDKGQVEPGVVTRDGMLVDGNTRLVALRDIGKTGIDVAVLPTSATDDDFFDVEASIQLRKLVHRDYTYTNQLLLVASLKHRFDSHDAIFKALDWKRDGAKRLAEHDRRLALVEEARELTGRPYEFFDDKQELIKDLDNAYQTLLYTDPEAAEQLKQNRIFALEIGLNKDEVRAIDEDFVAEEIAPHLEGSDAEQFFSKVSPAAPSAGLGELIGEDVDDSTLIDMRAATKAWRDLPDDSPEKGAVFRSFKSGSRKLIEKRIQKQLRTQPLEYLDQITEKVDELTENLHVYFDDEHFDKGKFQFRAKKMVKSIKELEQLLNRFL
;
A
#
# COMPACT_ATOMS: atom_id res chain seq x y z
N MET A 1 21.87 25.41 16.84
CA MET A 1 22.51 26.32 15.87
C MET A 1 21.44 27.08 15.12
N ASP A 2 21.64 28.39 14.89
CA ASP A 2 20.75 29.15 13.99
C ASP A 2 21.11 28.93 12.52
N THR A 3 20.29 29.43 11.59
CA THR A 3 20.49 29.25 10.14
C THR A 3 21.80 29.84 9.65
N ASN A 4 22.21 31.00 10.15
CA ASN A 4 23.47 31.65 9.75
C ASN A 4 24.69 30.80 10.16
N GLN A 5 24.67 30.26 11.36
CA GLN A 5 25.75 29.41 11.87
C GLN A 5 25.88 28.12 11.03
N ARG A 6 24.75 27.52 10.60
CA ARG A 6 24.76 26.33 9.72
C ARG A 6 25.33 26.68 8.34
N THR A 7 24.86 27.76 7.73
CA THR A 7 25.34 28.24 6.43
C THR A 7 26.85 28.50 6.46
N VAL A 8 27.34 29.15 7.50
CA VAL A 8 28.79 29.40 7.66
C VAL A 8 29.58 28.10 7.81
N ALA A 9 29.08 27.14 8.61
CA ALA A 9 29.74 25.85 8.78
C ALA A 9 29.87 25.07 7.44
N ILE A 10 28.79 25.04 6.64
CA ILE A 10 28.81 24.41 5.33
C ILE A 10 29.72 25.15 4.35
N GLN A 11 29.69 26.48 4.36
CA GLN A 11 30.56 27.29 3.50
C GLN A 11 32.04 27.08 3.83
N LEU A 12 32.41 26.99 5.10
CA LEU A 12 33.80 26.70 5.51
C LEU A 12 34.22 25.32 5.02
N ALA A 13 33.36 24.30 5.15
CA ALA A 13 33.66 22.96 4.66
C ALA A 13 33.84 22.93 3.14
N LEU A 14 33.12 23.74 2.37
CA LEU A 14 33.29 23.88 0.93
C LEU A 14 34.61 24.60 0.56
N VAL A 15 35.03 25.58 1.35
CA VAL A 15 36.32 26.25 1.16
C VAL A 15 37.46 25.25 1.43
N ASP A 16 37.38 24.46 2.48
CA ASP A 16 38.35 23.42 2.81
C ASP A 16 38.40 22.34 1.70
N TYR A 17 37.24 21.96 1.13
CA TYR A 17 37.13 21.04 0.00
C TYR A 17 37.90 21.56 -1.24
N GLN A 18 37.80 22.84 -1.55
CA GLN A 18 38.50 23.42 -2.71
C GLN A 18 40.02 23.41 -2.54
N GLN A 19 40.53 23.29 -1.32
CA GLN A 19 41.95 23.18 -1.01
C GLN A 19 42.42 21.73 -0.83
N ALA A 20 41.48 20.76 -0.85
CA ALA A 20 41.78 19.35 -0.66
C ALA A 20 42.45 18.71 -1.88
N THR A 21 43.37 17.77 -1.62
CA THR A 21 44.08 17.00 -2.67
C THR A 21 43.18 15.96 -3.34
N GLU A 22 42.19 15.47 -2.64
CA GLU A 22 41.18 14.51 -3.15
C GLU A 22 39.81 15.16 -3.23
N ILE A 23 39.26 15.20 -4.43
CA ILE A 23 37.95 15.76 -4.72
C ILE A 23 36.94 14.63 -4.85
N ARG A 24 35.99 14.57 -3.93
CA ARG A 24 34.87 13.63 -3.99
C ARG A 24 33.61 14.33 -4.50
N ARG A 25 32.99 13.78 -5.53
CA ARG A 25 31.73 14.27 -6.09
C ARG A 25 30.66 13.20 -6.02
N TRP A 26 29.40 13.64 -5.99
CA TRP A 26 28.23 12.78 -5.99
C TRP A 26 27.21 13.29 -6.99
N ASP A 27 26.83 12.44 -7.95
CA ASP A 27 25.91 12.81 -9.02
C ASP A 27 24.45 12.70 -8.53
N VAL A 28 23.70 13.78 -8.66
CA VAL A 28 22.26 13.84 -8.42
C VAL A 28 21.53 14.28 -9.69
N GLU A 29 20.30 13.87 -9.86
CA GLU A 29 19.43 14.41 -10.89
C GLU A 29 18.88 15.76 -10.41
N PHE A 30 19.24 16.83 -11.13
CA PHE A 30 18.86 18.19 -10.80
C PHE A 30 18.32 18.85 -12.06
N ARG A 31 17.05 19.27 -12.04
CA ARG A 31 16.34 19.88 -13.19
C ARG A 31 16.41 19.04 -14.46
N GLY A 32 16.36 17.72 -14.31
CA GLY A 32 16.39 16.77 -15.45
C GLY A 32 17.78 16.45 -16.01
N GLU A 33 18.86 16.99 -15.42
CA GLU A 33 20.24 16.71 -15.79
C GLU A 33 21.04 16.12 -14.62
N SER A 34 22.10 15.36 -14.93
CA SER A 34 23.00 14.84 -13.90
C SER A 34 23.95 15.95 -13.46
N LEU A 35 23.88 16.33 -12.17
CA LEU A 35 24.71 17.38 -11.58
C LEU A 35 25.69 16.76 -10.57
N PRO A 36 27.03 16.87 -10.79
CA PRO A 36 28.03 16.42 -9.85
C PRO A 36 28.19 17.43 -8.70
N LEU A 37 27.67 17.09 -7.52
CA LEU A 37 27.76 17.88 -6.31
C LEU A 37 29.07 17.65 -5.56
N GLU A 38 29.59 18.69 -4.92
CA GLU A 38 30.76 18.63 -4.03
C GLU A 38 30.39 17.93 -2.73
N VAL A 39 31.15 16.87 -2.34
CA VAL A 39 30.92 16.11 -1.10
C VAL A 39 31.87 16.62 -0.03
N VAL A 40 31.32 17.18 1.03
CA VAL A 40 32.06 17.71 2.18
C VAL A 40 31.70 16.96 3.46
N ARG A 41 32.61 16.96 4.43
CA ARG A 41 32.36 16.40 5.75
C ARG A 41 32.04 17.53 6.73
N ILE A 42 30.87 17.45 7.36
CA ILE A 42 30.41 18.42 8.36
C ILE A 42 30.08 17.74 9.68
N ASN A 43 30.05 18.51 10.78
CA ASN A 43 29.66 17.97 12.06
C ASN A 43 28.18 17.53 12.02
N VAL A 44 27.85 16.39 12.66
CA VAL A 44 26.48 15.83 12.72
C VAL A 44 25.48 16.76 13.41
N SER A 45 25.95 17.77 14.15
CA SER A 45 25.08 18.78 14.78
C SER A 45 24.66 19.90 13.81
N VAL A 46 25.28 20.00 12.64
CA VAL A 46 25.01 21.07 11.67
C VAL A 46 23.71 20.82 10.90
N PRO A 47 23.46 19.62 10.30
CA PRO A 47 22.26 19.43 9.49
C PRO A 47 20.99 19.36 10.34
N LEU A 48 19.89 19.86 9.75
CA LEU A 48 18.52 19.67 10.21
C LEU A 48 17.88 18.49 9.47
N LEU A 49 17.05 17.73 10.20
CA LEU A 49 16.19 16.71 9.63
C LEU A 49 15.06 17.36 8.85
N ASN A 50 14.76 16.81 7.68
CA ASN A 50 13.69 17.29 6.82
C ASN A 50 12.34 16.73 7.28
N HIS A 51 11.42 17.60 7.64
CA HIS A 51 10.05 17.25 8.01
C HIS A 51 9.20 16.80 6.81
N ASP A 52 9.53 17.26 5.59
CA ASP A 52 8.88 16.88 4.34
C ASP A 52 9.41 15.56 3.78
N ASN A 53 10.26 14.85 4.54
CA ASN A 53 10.77 13.55 4.12
C ASN A 53 9.63 12.60 3.77
N SER A 54 9.61 12.16 2.52
CA SER A 54 8.57 11.31 1.95
C SER A 54 8.40 9.96 2.69
N ARG A 55 9.45 9.47 3.39
CA ARG A 55 9.42 8.25 4.21
C ARG A 55 8.66 8.43 5.53
N LEU A 56 8.55 9.65 6.04
CA LEU A 56 7.90 9.96 7.31
C LEU A 56 6.52 10.58 7.16
N ARG A 57 6.07 10.81 5.93
CA ARG A 57 4.84 11.55 5.66
C ARG A 57 3.61 10.87 6.26
N ALA A 58 3.54 9.53 6.19
CA ALA A 58 2.47 8.75 6.79
C ALA A 58 2.50 8.88 8.33
N GLN A 59 3.67 8.67 8.91
CA GLN A 59 3.89 8.72 10.35
C GLN A 59 3.60 10.12 10.93
N LEU A 60 4.11 11.17 10.29
CA LEU A 60 3.84 12.54 10.70
C LEU A 60 2.35 12.92 10.64
N LYS A 61 1.63 12.49 9.59
CA LYS A 61 0.18 12.69 9.48
C LYS A 61 -0.62 11.94 10.55
N SER A 62 -0.07 10.88 11.10
CA SER A 62 -0.70 10.06 12.15
C SER A 62 -0.22 10.41 13.56
N HIS A 63 0.86 11.19 13.68
CA HIS A 63 1.46 11.53 14.97
C HIS A 63 0.63 12.60 15.72
N PRO A 64 0.38 12.45 17.05
CA PRO A 64 -0.39 13.42 17.83
C PRO A 64 0.12 14.87 17.75
N GLN A 65 1.44 15.04 17.62
CA GLN A 65 2.11 16.34 17.49
C GLN A 65 2.53 16.64 16.04
N GLY A 66 2.04 15.90 15.04
CA GLY A 66 2.41 16.09 13.63
C GLY A 66 2.18 17.52 13.13
N ASP A 67 1.07 18.13 13.51
CA ASP A 67 0.76 19.53 13.16
C ASP A 67 1.74 20.52 13.80
N VAL A 68 2.31 20.22 14.96
CA VAL A 68 3.34 21.06 15.61
C VAL A 68 4.62 20.99 14.82
N VAL A 69 5.03 19.77 14.43
CA VAL A 69 6.22 19.55 13.60
C VAL A 69 6.11 20.30 12.27
N LEU A 70 4.94 20.23 11.61
CA LEU A 70 4.71 20.92 10.33
C LEU A 70 4.75 22.46 10.46
N ARG A 71 4.29 23.01 11.59
CA ARG A 71 4.29 24.46 11.81
C ARG A 71 5.65 25.02 12.24
N SER A 72 6.44 24.25 12.95
CA SER A 72 7.72 24.69 13.53
C SER A 72 8.82 23.63 13.37
N PRO A 73 9.15 23.22 12.13
CA PRO A 73 9.99 22.05 11.87
C PRO A 73 11.44 22.20 12.35
N MET A 74 11.93 23.44 12.52
CA MET A 74 13.31 23.70 12.92
C MET A 74 13.52 23.71 14.44
N GLU A 75 12.44 23.70 15.21
CA GLU A 75 12.51 23.67 16.67
C GLU A 75 13.06 22.33 17.18
N SER A 76 13.77 22.37 18.30
CA SER A 76 14.43 21.18 18.86
C SER A 76 13.44 20.06 19.17
N GLU A 77 12.25 20.37 19.65
CA GLU A 77 11.20 19.39 19.91
C GLU A 77 10.73 18.70 18.62
N SER A 78 10.48 19.46 17.55
CA SER A 78 10.10 18.93 16.23
C SER A 78 11.20 18.06 15.63
N GLN A 79 12.46 18.47 15.78
CA GLN A 79 13.62 17.71 15.31
C GLN A 79 13.77 16.38 16.07
N GLU A 80 13.45 16.34 17.37
CA GLU A 80 13.49 15.09 18.14
C GLU A 80 12.34 14.14 17.76
N ILE A 81 11.12 14.67 17.55
CA ILE A 81 9.99 13.88 17.05
C ILE A 81 10.34 13.24 15.70
N ILE A 82 10.95 14.00 14.78
CA ILE A 82 11.39 13.46 13.48
C ILE A 82 12.45 12.37 13.68
N ALA A 83 13.40 12.58 14.59
CA ALA A 83 14.43 11.61 14.90
C ALA A 83 13.85 10.31 15.47
N ASP A 84 12.88 10.40 16.39
CA ASP A 84 12.21 9.23 16.98
C ASP A 84 11.44 8.42 15.94
N LEU A 85 10.73 9.09 15.03
CA LEU A 85 10.06 8.42 13.92
C LEU A 85 11.05 7.68 13.00
N LEU A 86 12.25 8.24 12.78
CA LEU A 86 13.30 7.60 11.98
C LEU A 86 13.91 6.40 12.70
N ARG A 87 14.07 6.46 14.04
CA ARG A 87 14.52 5.31 14.88
C ARG A 87 13.53 4.14 14.81
N GLY A 88 12.23 4.44 14.69
CA GLY A 88 11.16 3.44 14.59
C GLY A 88 11.08 2.70 13.25
N THR A 89 11.95 2.97 12.28
CA THR A 89 11.92 2.29 10.98
C THR A 89 12.56 0.89 11.04
N ASP A 90 11.98 -0.09 10.35
CA ASP A 90 12.35 -1.52 10.40
C ASP A 90 13.84 -1.85 10.14
N GLN A 91 14.55 -0.96 9.47
CA GLN A 91 15.95 -1.18 9.08
C GLN A 91 16.95 -0.30 9.86
N TYR A 92 16.47 0.40 10.88
CA TYR A 92 17.29 1.36 11.59
C TYR A 92 18.51 0.71 12.29
N GLU A 93 18.29 -0.37 13.02
CA GLU A 93 19.36 -1.10 13.71
C GLU A 93 20.44 -1.63 12.75
N LYS A 94 20.02 -2.21 11.62
CA LYS A 94 20.94 -2.65 10.56
C LYS A 94 21.75 -1.52 9.97
N LEU A 95 21.15 -0.34 9.82
CA LEU A 95 21.86 0.84 9.34
C LEU A 95 22.91 1.30 10.35
N CYS A 96 22.62 1.26 11.65
CA CYS A 96 23.58 1.55 12.71
C CYS A 96 24.78 0.59 12.65
N GLU A 97 24.52 -0.72 12.58
CA GLU A 97 25.58 -1.75 12.45
C GLU A 97 26.44 -1.52 11.18
N GLN A 98 25.81 -1.24 10.03
CA GLN A 98 26.54 -0.96 8.79
C GLN A 98 27.43 0.29 8.89
N LEU A 99 26.94 1.35 9.55
CA LEU A 99 27.68 2.58 9.74
C LEU A 99 28.83 2.43 10.75
N GLU A 100 28.68 1.56 11.74
CA GLU A 100 29.77 1.20 12.66
C GLU A 100 30.87 0.43 11.94
N ASP A 101 30.51 -0.61 11.19
CA ASP A 101 31.45 -1.53 10.54
C ASP A 101 32.17 -0.93 9.33
N LYS A 102 31.42 -0.26 8.44
CA LYS A 102 31.92 0.18 7.12
C LYS A 102 32.03 1.68 6.98
N GLY A 103 31.51 2.43 7.96
CA GLY A 103 31.37 3.87 7.84
C GLY A 103 30.33 4.28 6.79
N GLN A 104 30.30 5.56 6.48
CA GLN A 104 29.37 6.12 5.51
C GLN A 104 29.87 5.88 4.07
N VAL A 105 29.11 5.15 3.25
CA VAL A 105 29.41 4.85 1.85
C VAL A 105 28.83 5.93 0.93
N GLU A 106 27.53 6.21 1.07
CA GLU A 106 26.82 7.23 0.29
C GLU A 106 26.71 8.53 1.09
N PRO A 107 27.00 9.69 0.48
CA PRO A 107 26.78 10.98 1.15
C PRO A 107 25.27 11.24 1.34
N GLY A 108 24.92 12.05 2.32
CA GLY A 108 23.62 12.72 2.35
C GLY A 108 23.57 13.82 1.30
N VAL A 109 22.40 14.41 1.07
CA VAL A 109 22.25 15.63 0.26
C VAL A 109 21.73 16.75 1.16
N VAL A 110 22.40 17.91 1.14
CA VAL A 110 22.08 19.02 2.04
C VAL A 110 21.97 20.33 1.28
N THR A 111 21.07 21.20 1.72
CA THR A 111 20.96 22.57 1.25
C THR A 111 22.06 23.46 1.84
N ARG A 112 22.26 24.66 1.32
CA ARG A 112 23.25 25.62 1.85
C ARG A 112 22.95 26.11 3.27
N ASP A 113 21.69 26.09 3.69
CA ASP A 113 21.24 26.47 5.03
C ASP A 113 21.15 25.30 6.01
N GLY A 114 21.52 24.09 5.55
CA GLY A 114 21.68 22.92 6.41
C GLY A 114 20.48 21.97 6.49
N MET A 115 19.43 22.12 5.67
CA MET A 115 18.36 21.16 5.62
C MET A 115 18.79 19.91 4.83
N LEU A 116 18.61 18.72 5.38
CA LEU A 116 18.88 17.47 4.67
C LEU A 116 17.74 17.16 3.70
N VAL A 117 18.08 17.06 2.43
CA VAL A 117 17.20 16.57 1.38
C VAL A 117 17.17 15.04 1.35
N ASP A 118 18.34 14.39 1.48
CA ASP A 118 18.46 12.92 1.67
C ASP A 118 19.47 12.60 2.77
N GLY A 119 19.30 11.43 3.41
CA GLY A 119 20.21 10.93 4.46
C GLY A 119 19.72 11.22 5.88
N ASN A 120 18.44 11.55 6.07
CA ASN A 120 17.86 11.84 7.39
C ASN A 120 18.06 10.69 8.38
N THR A 121 17.69 9.45 8.02
CA THR A 121 17.89 8.25 8.87
C THR A 121 19.37 8.04 9.18
N ARG A 122 20.23 8.27 8.19
CA ARG A 122 21.70 8.15 8.36
C ARG A 122 22.26 9.18 9.34
N LEU A 123 21.75 10.42 9.32
CA LEU A 123 22.15 11.44 10.27
C LEU A 123 21.81 11.03 11.71
N VAL A 124 20.58 10.56 11.93
CA VAL A 124 20.15 10.08 13.26
C VAL A 124 21.01 8.90 13.72
N ALA A 125 21.21 7.90 12.85
CA ALA A 125 22.05 6.75 13.16
C ALA A 125 23.51 7.16 13.50
N LEU A 126 24.11 8.07 12.73
CA LEU A 126 25.47 8.58 13.03
C LEU A 126 25.55 9.29 14.38
N ARG A 127 24.51 10.05 14.76
CA ARG A 127 24.40 10.69 16.09
C ARG A 127 24.34 9.63 17.20
N ASP A 128 23.46 8.65 17.03
CA ASP A 128 23.21 7.61 18.05
C ASP A 128 24.42 6.68 18.28
N ILE A 129 25.21 6.37 17.22
CA ILE A 129 26.47 5.63 17.36
C ILE A 129 27.69 6.53 17.70
N GLY A 130 27.46 7.79 18.08
CA GLY A 130 28.50 8.69 18.56
C GLY A 130 29.50 9.19 17.52
N LYS A 131 29.19 9.13 16.23
CA LYS A 131 30.05 9.73 15.20
C LYS A 131 29.90 11.26 15.21
N THR A 132 31.01 11.95 14.95
CA THR A 132 31.05 13.42 14.99
C THR A 132 30.84 14.09 13.64
N GLY A 133 30.94 13.33 12.54
CA GLY A 133 30.86 13.88 11.18
C GLY A 133 29.96 13.05 10.27
N ILE A 134 29.34 13.76 9.33
CA ILE A 134 28.56 13.22 8.23
C ILE A 134 29.09 13.76 6.90
N ASP A 135 29.23 12.88 5.89
CA ASP A 135 29.56 13.26 4.52
C ASP A 135 28.28 13.67 3.79
N VAL A 136 28.24 14.87 3.20
CA VAL A 136 27.09 15.41 2.51
C VAL A 136 27.48 16.03 1.18
N ALA A 137 26.67 15.79 0.15
CA ALA A 137 26.71 16.48 -1.12
C ALA A 137 25.91 17.79 -1.01
N VAL A 138 26.51 18.92 -1.37
CA VAL A 138 25.92 20.24 -1.13
C VAL A 138 25.24 20.75 -2.38
N LEU A 139 23.95 21.08 -2.30
CA LEU A 139 23.19 21.66 -3.40
C LEU A 139 23.69 23.07 -3.77
N PRO A 140 23.54 23.47 -5.05
CA PRO A 140 23.95 24.79 -5.51
C PRO A 140 23.09 25.89 -4.85
N THR A 141 23.64 27.11 -4.80
CA THR A 141 22.93 28.29 -4.23
C THR A 141 21.67 28.66 -5.02
N SER A 142 21.59 28.24 -6.29
CA SER A 142 20.43 28.46 -7.16
C SER A 142 19.30 27.46 -6.97
N ALA A 143 19.48 26.48 -6.08
CA ALA A 143 18.46 25.49 -5.80
C ALA A 143 17.31 26.12 -4.97
N THR A 144 16.07 25.80 -5.34
CA THR A 144 14.83 26.24 -4.72
C THR A 144 14.18 25.11 -3.95
N ASP A 145 13.13 25.39 -3.19
CA ASP A 145 12.37 24.37 -2.44
C ASP A 145 11.78 23.30 -3.39
N ASP A 146 11.39 23.68 -4.61
CA ASP A 146 10.93 22.74 -5.63
C ASP A 146 12.06 21.81 -6.10
N ASP A 147 13.28 22.36 -6.30
CA ASP A 147 14.45 21.56 -6.63
C ASP A 147 14.81 20.58 -5.50
N PHE A 148 14.64 20.94 -4.23
CA PHE A 148 14.91 20.05 -3.09
C PHE A 148 14.02 18.83 -3.12
N PHE A 149 12.72 19.04 -3.40
CA PHE A 149 11.80 17.94 -3.55
C PHE A 149 12.14 17.07 -4.77
N ASP A 150 12.44 17.65 -5.93
CA ASP A 150 12.75 16.89 -7.13
C ASP A 150 14.00 16.03 -6.94
N VAL A 151 15.03 16.55 -6.25
CA VAL A 151 16.23 15.81 -5.90
C VAL A 151 15.89 14.68 -4.91
N GLU A 152 15.12 14.95 -3.86
CA GLU A 152 14.67 13.92 -2.94
C GLU A 152 13.88 12.85 -3.69
N ALA A 153 12.88 13.25 -4.49
CA ALA A 153 12.05 12.34 -5.25
C ALA A 153 12.89 11.47 -6.19
N SER A 154 13.87 12.03 -6.92
CA SER A 154 14.73 11.28 -7.82
C SER A 154 15.58 10.24 -7.09
N ILE A 155 16.16 10.61 -5.93
CA ILE A 155 16.95 9.70 -5.09
C ILE A 155 16.06 8.59 -4.52
N GLN A 156 14.88 8.95 -4.04
CA GLN A 156 13.94 8.00 -3.46
C GLN A 156 13.34 7.08 -4.53
N LEU A 157 13.06 7.58 -5.72
CA LEU A 157 12.59 6.77 -6.84
C LEU A 157 13.61 5.73 -7.29
N ARG A 158 14.91 6.07 -7.30
CA ARG A 158 15.98 5.08 -7.50
C ARG A 158 15.93 3.98 -6.41
N LYS A 159 15.62 4.36 -5.16
CA LYS A 159 15.50 3.44 -4.01
C LYS A 159 14.19 2.65 -3.99
N LEU A 160 13.10 3.15 -4.61
CA LEU A 160 11.83 2.40 -4.77
C LEU A 160 12.02 1.08 -5.55
N VAL A 161 12.94 1.07 -6.49
CA VAL A 161 13.36 -0.16 -7.20
C VAL A 161 14.00 -1.16 -6.22
N HIS A 162 14.48 -0.72 -5.05
CA HIS A 162 15.17 -1.51 -4.03
C HIS A 162 14.34 -1.80 -2.75
N ARG A 163 13.02 -1.59 -2.74
CA ARG A 163 12.08 -1.99 -1.66
C ARG A 163 12.18 -1.24 -0.31
N ASP A 164 12.61 0.00 -0.28
CA ASP A 164 12.78 0.75 0.99
C ASP A 164 11.57 1.57 1.45
N TYR A 165 10.43 1.48 0.75
CA TYR A 165 9.21 2.22 1.10
C TYR A 165 8.12 1.31 1.64
N THR A 166 7.46 1.75 2.71
CA THR A 166 6.21 1.11 3.14
C THR A 166 5.10 1.36 2.11
N TYR A 167 4.10 0.51 2.12
CA TYR A 167 3.01 0.57 1.13
C TYR A 167 2.29 1.93 1.15
N THR A 168 1.94 2.42 2.33
CA THR A 168 1.22 3.70 2.45
C THR A 168 2.09 4.90 2.06
N ASN A 169 3.37 4.88 2.40
CA ASN A 169 4.31 5.91 1.95
C ASN A 169 4.48 5.92 0.43
N GLN A 170 4.41 4.74 -0.24
CA GLN A 170 4.41 4.69 -1.71
C GLN A 170 3.17 5.38 -2.30
N LEU A 171 1.97 5.09 -1.75
CA LEU A 171 0.73 5.73 -2.20
C LEU A 171 0.79 7.26 -2.04
N LEU A 172 1.25 7.72 -0.88
CA LEU A 172 1.37 9.15 -0.59
C LEU A 172 2.44 9.84 -1.45
N LEU A 173 3.55 9.16 -1.75
CA LEU A 173 4.57 9.69 -2.65
C LEU A 173 4.01 9.90 -4.05
N VAL A 174 3.38 8.87 -4.63
CA VAL A 174 2.76 8.98 -5.96
C VAL A 174 1.73 10.10 -6.02
N ALA A 175 0.89 10.23 -5.00
CA ALA A 175 -0.07 11.32 -4.89
C ALA A 175 0.62 12.70 -4.86
N SER A 176 1.74 12.83 -4.13
CA SER A 176 2.48 14.09 -4.07
C SER A 176 3.12 14.49 -5.40
N LEU A 177 3.56 13.52 -6.21
CA LEU A 177 4.11 13.78 -7.54
C LEU A 177 3.07 14.40 -8.47
N LYS A 178 1.78 14.04 -8.33
CA LYS A 178 0.69 14.63 -9.13
C LYS A 178 0.49 16.12 -8.89
N HIS A 179 0.80 16.61 -7.71
CA HIS A 179 0.68 18.04 -7.40
C HIS A 179 1.87 18.86 -7.89
N ARG A 180 2.96 18.19 -8.25
CA ARG A 180 4.22 18.87 -8.62
C ARG A 180 4.56 18.79 -10.10
N PHE A 181 4.18 17.70 -10.75
CA PHE A 181 4.44 17.55 -12.19
C PHE A 181 3.22 18.00 -13.02
N ASP A 182 3.45 18.87 -14.00
CA ASP A 182 2.41 19.39 -14.88
C ASP A 182 1.85 18.34 -15.85
N SER A 183 2.50 17.20 -15.99
CA SER A 183 2.07 16.14 -16.90
C SER A 183 2.22 14.75 -16.29
N HIS A 184 1.31 13.85 -16.64
CA HIS A 184 1.38 12.44 -16.26
C HIS A 184 2.62 11.74 -16.85
N ASP A 185 3.08 12.14 -18.02
CA ASP A 185 4.28 11.56 -18.66
C ASP A 185 5.55 11.83 -17.84
N ALA A 186 5.64 13.00 -17.21
CA ALA A 186 6.76 13.31 -16.31
C ALA A 186 6.74 12.39 -15.07
N ILE A 187 5.54 12.12 -14.50
CA ILE A 187 5.36 11.16 -13.40
C ILE A 187 5.77 9.75 -13.84
N PHE A 188 5.31 9.30 -15.02
CA PHE A 188 5.63 7.96 -15.52
C PHE A 188 7.11 7.79 -15.77
N LYS A 189 7.77 8.82 -16.30
CA LYS A 189 9.24 8.86 -16.47
C LYS A 189 9.95 8.78 -15.11
N ALA A 190 9.51 9.58 -14.14
CA ALA A 190 10.09 9.61 -12.81
C ALA A 190 9.96 8.26 -12.07
N LEU A 191 8.82 7.56 -12.26
CA LEU A 191 8.55 6.25 -11.65
C LEU A 191 9.05 5.05 -12.49
N ASP A 192 9.71 5.29 -13.62
CA ASP A 192 10.10 4.27 -14.62
C ASP A 192 8.92 3.38 -15.08
N TRP A 193 7.73 3.97 -15.16
CA TRP A 193 6.53 3.29 -15.63
C TRP A 193 6.41 3.35 -17.16
N LYS A 194 7.20 2.55 -17.85
CA LYS A 194 7.28 2.53 -19.33
C LYS A 194 6.01 2.00 -20.00
N ARG A 195 5.22 1.19 -19.28
CA ARG A 195 3.97 0.62 -19.76
C ARG A 195 2.88 0.80 -18.72
N ASP A 196 1.66 0.98 -19.16
CA ASP A 196 0.47 1.07 -18.30
C ASP A 196 0.51 2.18 -17.22
N GLY A 197 1.32 3.23 -17.42
CA GLY A 197 1.50 4.32 -16.46
C GLY A 197 0.18 4.94 -16.00
N ALA A 198 -0.73 5.25 -16.93
CA ALA A 198 -2.04 5.80 -16.64
C ALA A 198 -2.91 4.83 -15.79
N LYS A 199 -2.89 3.54 -16.13
CA LYS A 199 -3.60 2.50 -15.36
C LYS A 199 -3.04 2.39 -13.95
N ARG A 200 -1.70 2.32 -13.81
CA ARG A 200 -1.03 2.26 -12.50
C ARG A 200 -1.33 3.47 -11.64
N LEU A 201 -1.32 4.67 -12.24
CA LEU A 201 -1.64 5.91 -11.52
C LEU A 201 -3.07 5.88 -11.00
N ALA A 202 -4.04 5.50 -11.84
CA ALA A 202 -5.44 5.35 -11.44
C ALA A 202 -5.62 4.31 -10.33
N GLU A 203 -4.89 3.19 -10.38
CA GLU A 203 -4.90 2.18 -9.32
C GLU A 203 -4.34 2.73 -7.99
N HIS A 204 -3.26 3.52 -8.03
CA HIS A 204 -2.71 4.15 -6.83
C HIS A 204 -3.68 5.15 -6.21
N ASP A 205 -4.33 5.96 -7.04
CA ASP A 205 -5.34 6.94 -6.58
C ASP A 205 -6.50 6.25 -5.88
N ARG A 206 -7.05 5.20 -6.47
CA ARG A 206 -8.16 4.44 -5.87
C ARG A 206 -7.76 3.78 -4.55
N ARG A 207 -6.58 3.16 -4.52
CA ARG A 207 -6.08 2.49 -3.30
C ARG A 207 -5.76 3.48 -2.19
N LEU A 208 -5.24 4.66 -2.52
CA LEU A 208 -5.08 5.73 -1.55
C LEU A 208 -6.44 6.19 -1.01
N ALA A 209 -7.42 6.41 -1.88
CA ALA A 209 -8.77 6.78 -1.46
C ALA A 209 -9.41 5.73 -0.54
N LEU A 210 -9.22 4.43 -0.83
CA LEU A 210 -9.67 3.34 0.05
C LEU A 210 -8.98 3.36 1.42
N VAL A 211 -7.68 3.60 1.46
CA VAL A 211 -6.92 3.72 2.72
C VAL A 211 -7.39 4.94 3.50
N GLU A 212 -7.59 6.09 2.85
CA GLU A 212 -8.07 7.32 3.52
C GLU A 212 -9.49 7.12 4.10
N GLU A 213 -10.40 6.51 3.33
CA GLU A 213 -11.76 6.18 3.81
C GLU A 213 -11.71 5.21 5.00
N ALA A 214 -10.91 4.15 4.89
CA ALA A 214 -10.75 3.19 5.98
C ALA A 214 -10.17 3.86 7.24
N ARG A 215 -9.21 4.77 7.09
CA ARG A 215 -8.65 5.56 8.20
C ARG A 215 -9.69 6.48 8.85
N GLU A 216 -10.50 7.16 8.04
CA GLU A 216 -11.59 8.00 8.55
C GLU A 216 -12.57 7.21 9.40
N LEU A 217 -12.93 6.02 8.95
CA LEU A 217 -13.90 5.15 9.64
C LEU A 217 -13.31 4.51 10.91
N THR A 218 -12.11 3.95 10.81
CA THR A 218 -11.48 3.16 11.87
C THR A 218 -10.67 4.00 12.87
N GLY A 219 -10.20 5.18 12.46
CA GLY A 219 -9.26 5.98 13.25
C GLY A 219 -7.83 5.41 13.26
N ARG A 220 -7.54 4.37 12.46
CA ARG A 220 -6.22 3.74 12.41
C ARG A 220 -5.19 4.62 11.71
N PRO A 221 -3.92 4.59 12.14
CA PRO A 221 -2.83 5.28 11.46
C PRO A 221 -2.49 4.61 10.11
N TYR A 222 -1.72 5.29 9.27
CA TYR A 222 -1.31 4.76 7.96
C TYR A 222 -0.54 3.44 8.07
N GLU A 223 0.32 3.30 9.08
CA GLU A 223 1.15 2.13 9.33
C GLU A 223 0.33 0.85 9.51
N PHE A 224 -0.91 0.97 10.01
CA PHE A 224 -1.84 -0.16 10.12
C PHE A 224 -2.12 -0.83 8.77
N PHE A 225 -1.99 -0.09 7.66
CA PHE A 225 -2.28 -0.59 6.31
C PHE A 225 -1.03 -1.07 5.55
N ASP A 226 0.17 -0.88 6.09
CA ASP A 226 1.42 -1.23 5.40
C ASP A 226 1.54 -2.74 5.12
N ASP A 227 1.16 -3.58 6.06
CA ASP A 227 1.13 -5.03 5.92
C ASP A 227 -0.13 -5.57 5.22
N LYS A 228 -1.09 -4.69 4.89
CA LYS A 228 -2.39 -5.03 4.29
C LYS A 228 -2.49 -4.72 2.80
N GLN A 229 -1.35 -4.45 2.15
CA GLN A 229 -1.27 -4.10 0.73
C GLN A 229 -2.09 -5.03 -0.17
N GLU A 230 -1.98 -6.34 0.03
CA GLU A 230 -2.69 -7.32 -0.79
C GLU A 230 -4.20 -7.28 -0.57
N LEU A 231 -4.65 -7.05 0.68
CA LEU A 231 -6.07 -6.92 0.99
C LEU A 231 -6.68 -5.65 0.40
N ILE A 232 -5.94 -4.54 0.41
CA ILE A 232 -6.37 -3.30 -0.25
C ILE A 232 -6.45 -3.46 -1.77
N LYS A 233 -5.49 -4.16 -2.40
CA LYS A 233 -5.54 -4.49 -3.83
C LYS A 233 -6.74 -5.38 -4.18
N ASP A 234 -6.97 -6.42 -3.38
CA ASP A 234 -8.09 -7.33 -3.57
C ASP A 234 -9.45 -6.60 -3.40
N LEU A 235 -9.52 -5.69 -2.43
CA LEU A 235 -10.70 -4.84 -2.23
C LEU A 235 -10.93 -3.90 -3.41
N ASP A 236 -9.88 -3.17 -3.88
CA ASP A 236 -9.96 -2.30 -5.07
C ASP A 236 -10.50 -3.08 -6.29
N ASN A 237 -9.94 -4.26 -6.56
CA ASN A 237 -10.34 -5.08 -7.70
C ASN A 237 -11.80 -5.56 -7.59
N ALA A 238 -12.20 -6.06 -6.43
CA ALA A 238 -13.57 -6.55 -6.21
C ALA A 238 -14.58 -5.39 -6.28
N TYR A 239 -14.27 -4.26 -5.65
CA TYR A 239 -15.08 -3.05 -5.71
C TYR A 239 -15.27 -2.55 -7.14
N GLN A 240 -14.19 -2.46 -7.93
CA GLN A 240 -14.28 -2.01 -9.34
C GLN A 240 -15.09 -2.98 -10.20
N THR A 241 -15.03 -4.28 -9.93
CA THR A 241 -15.81 -5.28 -10.66
C THR A 241 -17.31 -5.09 -10.45
N LEU A 242 -17.73 -4.86 -9.21
CA LEU A 242 -19.14 -4.64 -8.87
C LEU A 242 -19.63 -3.25 -9.26
N LEU A 243 -18.79 -2.24 -9.16
CA LEU A 243 -19.18 -0.83 -9.40
C LEU A 243 -19.85 -0.60 -10.75
N TYR A 244 -19.50 -1.36 -11.79
CA TYR A 244 -20.10 -1.25 -13.13
C TYR A 244 -21.47 -1.90 -13.24
N THR A 245 -21.77 -2.89 -12.42
CA THR A 245 -23.02 -3.66 -12.49
C THR A 245 -23.98 -3.29 -11.38
N ASP A 246 -23.47 -3.10 -10.18
CA ASP A 246 -24.24 -2.78 -8.99
C ASP A 246 -23.41 -1.90 -8.03
N PRO A 247 -23.55 -0.56 -8.14
CA PRO A 247 -22.82 0.38 -7.28
C PRO A 247 -23.15 0.25 -5.79
N GLU A 248 -24.39 -0.16 -5.44
CA GLU A 248 -24.81 -0.34 -4.06
C GLU A 248 -24.16 -1.56 -3.43
N ALA A 249 -24.18 -2.70 -4.13
CA ALA A 249 -23.45 -3.90 -3.75
C ALA A 249 -21.94 -3.66 -3.62
N ALA A 250 -21.36 -2.86 -4.53
CA ALA A 250 -19.94 -2.49 -4.44
C ALA A 250 -19.64 -1.73 -3.14
N GLU A 251 -20.49 -0.77 -2.78
CA GLU A 251 -20.33 0.00 -1.55
C GLU A 251 -20.49 -0.90 -0.32
N GLN A 252 -21.48 -1.81 -0.33
CA GLN A 252 -21.72 -2.77 0.75
C GLN A 252 -20.51 -3.71 0.95
N LEU A 253 -19.97 -4.28 -0.15
CA LEU A 253 -18.75 -5.08 -0.13
C LEU A 253 -17.59 -4.33 0.53
N LYS A 254 -17.38 -3.07 0.12
CA LYS A 254 -16.29 -2.23 0.63
C LYS A 254 -16.43 -2.03 2.14
N GLN A 255 -17.60 -1.67 2.62
CA GLN A 255 -17.86 -1.44 4.04
C GLN A 255 -17.72 -2.72 4.87
N ASN A 256 -18.22 -3.84 4.38
CA ASN A 256 -18.09 -5.14 5.02
C ASN A 256 -16.61 -5.53 5.21
N ARG A 257 -15.78 -5.33 4.20
CA ARG A 257 -14.35 -5.67 4.25
C ARG A 257 -13.52 -4.70 5.08
N ILE A 258 -13.84 -3.39 5.07
CA ILE A 258 -13.19 -2.42 5.95
C ILE A 258 -13.46 -2.78 7.42
N PHE A 259 -14.69 -3.10 7.76
CA PHE A 259 -15.03 -3.54 9.11
C PHE A 259 -14.30 -4.84 9.49
N ALA A 260 -14.25 -5.81 8.58
CA ALA A 260 -13.54 -7.08 8.79
C ALA A 260 -12.04 -6.89 9.03
N LEU A 261 -11.42 -5.93 8.34
CA LEU A 261 -10.02 -5.52 8.56
C LEU A 261 -9.85 -4.91 9.96
N GLU A 262 -10.77 -4.04 10.37
CA GLU A 262 -10.71 -3.35 11.67
C GLU A 262 -10.83 -4.31 12.83
N ILE A 263 -11.74 -5.29 12.76
CA ILE A 263 -11.93 -6.28 13.82
C ILE A 263 -10.84 -7.36 13.83
N GLY A 264 -9.89 -7.34 12.89
CA GLY A 264 -8.71 -8.20 12.88
C GLY A 264 -8.93 -9.59 12.30
N LEU A 265 -9.85 -9.78 11.34
CA LEU A 265 -9.95 -11.04 10.60
C LEU A 265 -8.68 -11.27 9.75
N ASN A 266 -8.35 -12.55 9.56
CA ASN A 266 -7.21 -12.90 8.72
C ASN A 266 -7.49 -12.68 7.21
N LYS A 267 -6.45 -12.77 6.40
CA LYS A 267 -6.48 -12.47 4.98
C LYS A 267 -7.54 -13.27 4.21
N ASP A 268 -7.66 -14.56 4.48
CA ASP A 268 -8.61 -15.44 3.78
C ASP A 268 -10.03 -15.19 4.22
N GLU A 269 -10.24 -14.90 5.51
CA GLU A 269 -11.53 -14.55 6.09
C GLU A 269 -12.04 -13.21 5.49
N VAL A 270 -11.20 -12.19 5.36
CA VAL A 270 -11.56 -10.90 4.73
C VAL A 270 -11.89 -11.08 3.25
N ARG A 271 -11.10 -11.86 2.50
CA ARG A 271 -11.34 -12.13 1.07
C ARG A 271 -12.63 -12.90 0.80
N ALA A 272 -13.06 -13.72 1.76
CA ALA A 272 -14.29 -14.47 1.64
C ALA A 272 -15.54 -13.60 1.73
N ILE A 273 -15.47 -12.46 2.42
CA ILE A 273 -16.57 -11.54 2.61
C ILE A 273 -16.97 -10.89 1.28
N ASP A 274 -18.26 -10.98 0.97
CA ASP A 274 -18.92 -10.36 -0.18
C ASP A 274 -19.93 -9.29 0.24
N GLU A 275 -20.68 -8.77 -0.71
CA GLU A 275 -21.67 -7.72 -0.50
C GLU A 275 -22.80 -8.19 0.41
N ASP A 276 -23.26 -9.42 0.26
CA ASP A 276 -24.40 -9.99 0.99
C ASP A 276 -24.02 -10.58 2.36
N PHE A 277 -22.72 -10.60 2.69
CA PHE A 277 -22.20 -11.27 3.90
C PHE A 277 -22.95 -10.92 5.18
N VAL A 278 -23.19 -9.62 5.40
CA VAL A 278 -23.86 -9.18 6.65
C VAL A 278 -25.31 -9.60 6.67
N ALA A 279 -26.00 -9.49 5.54
CA ALA A 279 -27.40 -9.86 5.40
C ALA A 279 -27.62 -11.38 5.52
N GLU A 280 -26.73 -12.18 4.91
CA GLU A 280 -26.91 -13.64 4.87
C GLU A 280 -26.27 -14.40 6.03
N GLU A 281 -25.08 -13.97 6.51
CA GLU A 281 -24.31 -14.73 7.49
C GLU A 281 -24.29 -14.11 8.88
N ILE A 282 -24.61 -12.81 9.03
CA ILE A 282 -24.57 -12.13 10.32
C ILE A 282 -25.98 -11.86 10.84
N ALA A 283 -26.81 -11.12 10.11
CA ALA A 283 -28.12 -10.67 10.54
C ALA A 283 -29.03 -11.82 11.01
N PRO A 284 -29.12 -12.98 10.32
CA PRO A 284 -30.00 -14.09 10.75
C PRO A 284 -29.59 -14.76 12.06
N HIS A 285 -28.38 -14.51 12.55
CA HIS A 285 -27.82 -15.14 13.75
C HIS A 285 -27.59 -14.16 14.90
N LEU A 286 -28.11 -12.93 14.78
CA LEU A 286 -27.96 -11.90 15.83
C LEU A 286 -28.92 -12.12 16.99
N GLU A 287 -30.14 -12.55 16.73
CA GLU A 287 -31.21 -12.68 17.76
C GLU A 287 -30.74 -13.52 18.94
N GLY A 288 -30.84 -12.97 20.14
CA GLY A 288 -30.39 -13.59 21.37
C GLY A 288 -28.88 -13.70 21.57
N SER A 289 -28.08 -13.11 20.67
CA SER A 289 -26.61 -13.09 20.79
C SER A 289 -26.09 -11.82 21.47
N ASP A 290 -24.90 -11.90 22.10
CA ASP A 290 -24.23 -10.69 22.63
C ASP A 290 -23.89 -9.66 21.54
N ALA A 291 -23.80 -10.07 20.27
CA ALA A 291 -23.54 -9.19 19.13
C ALA A 291 -24.80 -8.37 18.77
N GLU A 292 -26.01 -8.83 19.09
CA GLU A 292 -27.26 -8.11 18.83
C GLU A 292 -27.27 -6.73 19.50
N GLN A 293 -26.77 -6.65 20.74
CA GLN A 293 -26.69 -5.38 21.46
C GLN A 293 -25.83 -4.35 20.75
N PHE A 294 -24.75 -4.77 20.09
CA PHE A 294 -23.91 -3.90 19.31
C PHE A 294 -24.62 -3.42 18.04
N PHE A 295 -25.17 -4.35 17.25
CA PHE A 295 -25.78 -4.00 15.97
C PHE A 295 -27.11 -3.25 16.12
N SER A 296 -27.88 -3.49 17.16
CA SER A 296 -29.11 -2.72 17.44
C SER A 296 -28.87 -1.24 17.72
N LYS A 297 -27.67 -0.88 18.19
CA LYS A 297 -27.27 0.53 18.42
C LYS A 297 -26.90 1.27 17.12
N VAL A 298 -26.52 0.54 16.08
CA VAL A 298 -25.99 1.08 14.82
C VAL A 298 -26.93 0.89 13.62
N SER A 299 -27.94 0.05 13.76
CA SER A 299 -29.01 -0.05 12.75
C SER A 299 -29.85 1.23 12.79
N PRO A 300 -30.19 1.87 11.65
CA PRO A 300 -31.13 2.97 11.65
C PRO A 300 -32.43 2.49 12.29
N ALA A 301 -32.95 3.26 13.24
CA ALA A 301 -34.31 3.02 13.75
C ALA A 301 -35.25 2.96 12.54
N ALA A 302 -36.03 1.89 12.43
CA ALA A 302 -37.00 1.75 11.35
C ALA A 302 -37.75 3.08 11.17
N PRO A 303 -37.86 3.64 9.96
CA PRO A 303 -38.58 4.88 9.75
C PRO A 303 -39.99 4.69 10.34
N SER A 304 -40.37 5.57 11.27
CA SER A 304 -41.68 5.57 11.87
C SER A 304 -42.71 5.53 10.74
N ALA A 305 -43.54 4.48 10.75
CA ALA A 305 -44.60 4.22 9.76
C ALA A 305 -45.27 5.53 9.31
N GLY A 306 -45.13 5.90 8.06
CA GLY A 306 -45.72 7.14 7.57
C GLY A 306 -45.74 7.33 6.07
N LEU A 307 -44.89 6.66 5.29
CA LEU A 307 -44.86 6.84 3.83
C LEU A 307 -44.84 5.52 3.03
N GLY A 308 -44.46 4.38 3.61
CA GLY A 308 -44.42 3.07 2.93
C GLY A 308 -45.80 2.48 2.64
N GLU A 309 -46.82 2.80 3.43
CA GLU A 309 -48.21 2.32 3.21
C GLU A 309 -48.87 2.93 1.92
N LEU A 310 -48.30 3.96 1.35
CA LEU A 310 -48.85 4.65 0.17
C LEU A 310 -48.34 4.11 -1.17
N ILE A 311 -47.32 3.27 -1.20
CA ILE A 311 -46.67 2.85 -2.48
C ILE A 311 -46.78 1.33 -2.72
N GLY A 312 -47.29 0.53 -1.75
CA GLY A 312 -47.64 -0.88 -2.00
C GLY A 312 -46.48 -1.79 -2.39
N GLU A 313 -45.26 -1.44 -2.09
CA GLU A 313 -44.08 -2.29 -2.24
C GLU A 313 -43.75 -2.85 -0.84
N ASP A 314 -43.94 -4.18 -0.68
CA ASP A 314 -43.37 -4.95 0.42
C ASP A 314 -41.83 -4.93 0.28
N VAL A 315 -41.20 -3.80 0.59
CA VAL A 315 -39.77 -3.78 0.89
C VAL A 315 -39.66 -4.34 2.30
N ASP A 316 -39.16 -5.56 2.40
CA ASP A 316 -38.73 -6.15 3.66
C ASP A 316 -37.54 -5.30 4.18
N ASP A 317 -37.88 -4.20 4.82
CA ASP A 317 -36.95 -3.17 5.34
C ASP A 317 -36.33 -3.63 6.69
N SER A 318 -36.44 -4.95 6.98
CA SER A 318 -35.86 -5.55 8.16
C SER A 318 -34.38 -5.83 7.95
N THR A 319 -33.54 -4.91 8.44
CA THR A 319 -32.15 -5.14 8.83
C THR A 319 -31.04 -4.79 7.82
N LEU A 320 -31.08 -3.64 7.19
CA LEU A 320 -29.87 -3.05 6.63
C LEU A 320 -28.97 -2.53 7.78
N ILE A 321 -28.01 -3.33 8.19
CA ILE A 321 -26.99 -2.91 9.17
C ILE A 321 -26.06 -1.90 8.49
N ASP A 322 -26.03 -0.67 9.00
CA ASP A 322 -25.09 0.36 8.53
C ASP A 322 -23.66 0.02 8.99
N MET A 323 -22.87 -0.59 8.12
CA MET A 323 -21.51 -1.00 8.41
C MET A 323 -20.54 0.15 8.59
N ARG A 324 -20.83 1.35 8.05
CA ARG A 324 -20.05 2.57 8.34
C ARG A 324 -20.25 3.02 9.78
N ALA A 325 -21.52 3.04 10.22
CA ALA A 325 -21.86 3.33 11.62
C ALA A 325 -21.30 2.25 12.56
N ALA A 326 -21.37 0.98 12.16
CA ALA A 326 -20.80 -0.13 12.92
C ALA A 326 -19.27 0.01 13.09
N THR A 327 -18.54 0.39 12.04
CA THR A 327 -17.09 0.59 12.12
C THR A 327 -16.71 1.72 13.09
N LYS A 328 -17.44 2.84 13.05
CA LYS A 328 -17.22 3.96 13.99
C LYS A 328 -17.57 3.56 15.42
N ALA A 329 -18.71 2.90 15.63
CA ALA A 329 -19.14 2.44 16.96
C ALA A 329 -18.15 1.41 17.54
N TRP A 330 -17.58 0.53 16.70
CA TRP A 330 -16.56 -0.42 17.13
C TRP A 330 -15.30 0.26 17.65
N ARG A 331 -14.83 1.29 16.97
CA ARG A 331 -13.67 2.08 17.39
C ARG A 331 -13.85 2.67 18.79
N ASP A 332 -15.09 3.13 19.08
CA ASP A 332 -15.40 3.84 20.32
C ASP A 332 -15.68 2.88 21.50
N LEU A 333 -15.78 1.56 21.26
CA LEU A 333 -15.91 0.57 22.32
C LEU A 333 -14.58 0.31 23.03
N PRO A 334 -14.62 0.09 24.38
CA PRO A 334 -13.46 -0.41 25.12
C PRO A 334 -12.93 -1.74 24.57
N ASP A 335 -11.62 -1.96 24.62
CA ASP A 335 -11.00 -3.17 24.07
C ASP A 335 -11.41 -4.46 24.79
N ASP A 336 -11.76 -4.37 26.07
CA ASP A 336 -12.26 -5.46 26.92
C ASP A 336 -13.79 -5.65 26.87
N SER A 337 -14.49 -4.92 26.00
CA SER A 337 -15.93 -5.03 25.84
C SER A 337 -16.35 -6.45 25.42
N PRO A 338 -17.31 -7.09 26.11
CA PRO A 338 -17.88 -8.37 25.69
C PRO A 338 -18.47 -8.32 24.27
N GLU A 339 -19.01 -7.17 23.87
CA GLU A 339 -19.57 -6.93 22.54
C GLU A 339 -18.52 -7.11 21.45
N LYS A 340 -17.27 -6.57 21.64
CA LYS A 340 -16.15 -6.79 20.70
C LYS A 340 -15.87 -8.28 20.50
N GLY A 341 -15.80 -9.04 21.59
CA GLY A 341 -15.58 -10.49 21.49
C GLY A 341 -16.71 -11.23 20.76
N ALA A 342 -17.96 -10.83 20.97
CA ALA A 342 -19.12 -11.45 20.33
C ALA A 342 -19.15 -11.14 18.82
N VAL A 343 -19.01 -9.89 18.43
CA VAL A 343 -18.98 -9.46 17.03
C VAL A 343 -17.84 -10.14 16.27
N PHE A 344 -16.62 -10.15 16.84
CA PHE A 344 -15.48 -10.84 16.24
C PHE A 344 -15.79 -12.33 15.99
N ARG A 345 -16.38 -13.05 16.97
CA ARG A 345 -16.72 -14.46 16.81
C ARG A 345 -17.78 -14.67 15.71
N SER A 346 -18.80 -13.80 15.64
CA SER A 346 -19.85 -13.87 14.61
C SER A 346 -19.26 -13.70 13.21
N PHE A 347 -18.46 -12.68 12.99
CA PHE A 347 -17.80 -12.44 11.71
C PHE A 347 -16.84 -13.55 11.31
N LYS A 348 -16.05 -14.03 12.25
CA LYS A 348 -15.12 -15.15 12.03
C LYS A 348 -15.84 -16.46 11.68
N SER A 349 -16.97 -16.73 12.35
CA SER A 349 -17.79 -17.91 12.06
C SER A 349 -18.46 -17.80 10.69
N GLY A 350 -19.06 -16.65 10.37
CA GLY A 350 -19.69 -16.40 9.07
C GLY A 350 -18.70 -16.48 7.92
N SER A 351 -17.53 -15.83 8.03
CA SER A 351 -16.50 -15.87 6.98
C SER A 351 -15.98 -17.29 6.71
N ARG A 352 -15.83 -18.11 7.76
CA ARG A 352 -15.45 -19.52 7.59
C ARG A 352 -16.52 -20.34 6.88
N LYS A 353 -17.80 -20.12 7.18
CA LYS A 353 -18.90 -20.75 6.43
C LYS A 353 -18.86 -20.39 4.94
N LEU A 354 -18.58 -19.12 4.60
CA LEU A 354 -18.42 -18.70 3.22
C LEU A 354 -17.22 -19.39 2.54
N ILE A 355 -16.09 -19.51 3.23
CA ILE A 355 -14.93 -20.24 2.72
C ILE A 355 -15.30 -21.70 2.42
N GLU A 356 -15.95 -22.35 3.35
CA GLU A 356 -16.41 -23.74 3.18
C GLU A 356 -17.40 -23.88 2.02
N LYS A 357 -18.41 -22.99 1.90
CA LYS A 357 -19.34 -22.96 0.77
C LYS A 357 -18.60 -22.80 -0.57
N ARG A 358 -17.60 -21.91 -0.64
CA ARG A 358 -16.80 -21.70 -1.86
C ARG A 358 -15.96 -22.93 -2.22
N ILE A 359 -15.30 -23.56 -1.24
CA ILE A 359 -14.55 -24.81 -1.45
C ILE A 359 -15.49 -25.91 -1.96
N GLN A 360 -16.64 -26.08 -1.34
CA GLN A 360 -17.63 -27.06 -1.78
C GLN A 360 -18.15 -26.79 -3.20
N LYS A 361 -18.41 -25.53 -3.54
CA LYS A 361 -18.79 -25.11 -4.89
C LYS A 361 -17.66 -25.41 -5.87
N GLN A 362 -16.42 -25.05 -5.57
CA GLN A 362 -15.25 -25.34 -6.40
C GLN A 362 -15.07 -26.85 -6.63
N LEU A 363 -15.18 -27.66 -5.58
CA LEU A 363 -15.06 -29.12 -5.71
C LEU A 363 -16.14 -29.71 -6.64
N ARG A 364 -17.30 -29.06 -6.73
CA ARG A 364 -18.39 -29.52 -7.63
C ARG A 364 -18.25 -29.01 -9.06
N THR A 365 -17.85 -27.77 -9.25
CA THR A 365 -17.83 -27.12 -10.58
C THR A 365 -16.48 -27.23 -11.27
N GLN A 366 -15.37 -27.15 -10.56
CA GLN A 366 -14.03 -27.13 -11.11
C GLN A 366 -13.70 -28.31 -12.03
N PRO A 367 -14.08 -29.58 -11.72
CA PRO A 367 -13.85 -30.70 -12.63
C PRO A 367 -14.59 -30.54 -13.96
N LEU A 368 -15.81 -29.97 -13.94
CA LEU A 368 -16.60 -29.72 -15.14
C LEU A 368 -15.98 -28.61 -15.99
N GLU A 369 -15.62 -27.49 -15.33
CA GLU A 369 -14.93 -26.36 -15.98
C GLU A 369 -13.61 -26.78 -16.61
N TYR A 370 -12.84 -27.67 -15.97
CA TYR A 370 -11.61 -28.24 -16.60
C TYR A 370 -11.90 -29.07 -17.83
N LEU A 371 -12.96 -29.89 -17.82
CA LEU A 371 -13.35 -30.66 -18.97
C LEU A 371 -13.81 -29.76 -20.12
N ASP A 372 -14.58 -28.72 -19.81
CA ASP A 372 -15.02 -27.74 -20.82
C ASP A 372 -13.82 -27.01 -21.44
N GLN A 373 -12.88 -26.53 -20.63
CA GLN A 373 -11.65 -25.87 -21.10
C GLN A 373 -10.78 -26.81 -21.96
N ILE A 374 -10.64 -28.07 -21.56
CA ILE A 374 -9.90 -29.06 -22.36
C ILE A 374 -10.59 -29.26 -23.68
N THR A 375 -11.91 -29.38 -23.70
CA THR A 375 -12.70 -29.57 -24.93
C THR A 375 -12.53 -28.38 -25.85
N GLU A 376 -12.72 -27.16 -25.35
CA GLU A 376 -12.53 -25.92 -26.14
C GLU A 376 -11.12 -25.84 -26.75
N LYS A 377 -10.08 -26.15 -25.96
CA LYS A 377 -8.70 -26.15 -26.47
C LYS A 377 -8.39 -27.22 -27.47
N VAL A 378 -9.03 -28.37 -27.36
CA VAL A 378 -8.91 -29.46 -28.37
C VAL A 378 -9.61 -29.05 -29.65
N ASP A 379 -10.79 -28.45 -29.58
CA ASP A 379 -11.52 -27.95 -30.74
C ASP A 379 -10.74 -26.84 -31.45
N GLU A 380 -10.20 -25.86 -30.72
CA GLU A 380 -9.33 -24.80 -31.25
C GLU A 380 -8.10 -25.39 -31.99
N LEU A 381 -7.44 -26.40 -31.39
CA LEU A 381 -6.29 -27.06 -31.99
C LEU A 381 -6.71 -27.85 -33.26
N THR A 382 -7.89 -28.47 -33.25
CA THR A 382 -8.39 -29.27 -34.37
C THR A 382 -8.73 -28.38 -35.56
N GLU A 383 -9.41 -27.25 -35.31
CA GLU A 383 -9.77 -26.26 -36.33
C GLU A 383 -8.53 -25.64 -37.00
N ASN A 384 -7.51 -25.33 -36.20
CA ASN A 384 -6.31 -24.65 -36.67
C ASN A 384 -5.15 -25.61 -37.05
N LEU A 385 -5.36 -26.93 -37.00
CA LEU A 385 -4.30 -27.92 -37.19
C LEU A 385 -3.59 -27.76 -38.53
N HIS A 386 -4.32 -27.46 -39.60
CA HIS A 386 -3.76 -27.23 -40.92
C HIS A 386 -2.84 -26.02 -40.98
N VAL A 387 -3.21 -24.91 -40.30
CA VAL A 387 -2.41 -23.69 -40.22
C VAL A 387 -1.07 -23.96 -39.51
N TYR A 388 -1.11 -24.69 -38.39
CA TYR A 388 0.11 -25.03 -37.66
C TYR A 388 1.01 -26.00 -38.45
N PHE A 389 0.44 -26.93 -39.18
CA PHE A 389 1.22 -27.91 -39.96
C PHE A 389 1.78 -27.35 -41.26
N ASP A 390 1.25 -26.21 -41.74
CA ASP A 390 1.79 -25.50 -42.92
C ASP A 390 2.96 -24.56 -42.53
N ASP A 391 3.17 -24.28 -41.24
CA ASP A 391 4.29 -23.48 -40.74
C ASP A 391 5.58 -24.34 -40.75
N GLU A 392 6.61 -23.89 -41.47
CA GLU A 392 7.91 -24.55 -41.58
C GLU A 392 8.68 -24.62 -40.25
N HIS A 393 8.39 -23.71 -39.31
CA HIS A 393 9.00 -23.64 -37.98
C HIS A 393 8.25 -24.46 -36.93
N PHE A 394 7.10 -25.03 -37.27
CA PHE A 394 6.29 -25.83 -36.33
C PHE A 394 6.89 -27.20 -36.07
N ASP A 395 7.22 -27.53 -34.82
CA ASP A 395 7.80 -28.82 -34.43
C ASP A 395 6.72 -29.92 -34.38
N LYS A 396 6.45 -30.48 -35.53
CA LYS A 396 5.46 -31.58 -35.73
C LYS A 396 5.76 -32.78 -34.84
N GLY A 397 7.03 -33.09 -34.59
CA GLY A 397 7.45 -34.21 -33.76
C GLY A 397 7.09 -34.03 -32.31
N LYS A 398 7.41 -32.86 -31.75
CA LYS A 398 7.01 -32.50 -30.36
C LYS A 398 5.49 -32.44 -30.23
N PHE A 399 4.79 -31.88 -31.21
CA PHE A 399 3.33 -31.84 -31.20
C PHE A 399 2.73 -33.23 -31.11
N GLN A 400 3.14 -34.16 -31.99
CA GLN A 400 2.67 -35.54 -31.98
C GLN A 400 2.94 -36.25 -30.66
N PHE A 401 4.12 -36.03 -30.09
CA PHE A 401 4.46 -36.62 -28.80
C PHE A 401 3.54 -36.13 -27.68
N ARG A 402 3.28 -34.82 -27.63
CA ARG A 402 2.39 -34.22 -26.62
C ARG A 402 0.93 -34.63 -26.81
N ALA A 403 0.45 -34.68 -28.05
CA ALA A 403 -0.89 -35.16 -28.40
C ALA A 403 -1.10 -36.62 -27.97
N LYS A 404 -0.13 -37.49 -28.22
CA LYS A 404 -0.19 -38.90 -27.77
C LYS A 404 -0.23 -39.00 -26.24
N LYS A 405 0.54 -38.18 -25.54
CA LYS A 405 0.52 -38.14 -24.07
C LYS A 405 -0.85 -37.69 -23.53
N MET A 406 -1.46 -36.66 -24.12
CA MET A 406 -2.78 -36.18 -23.77
C MET A 406 -3.86 -37.25 -23.98
N VAL A 407 -3.87 -37.91 -25.15
CA VAL A 407 -4.80 -39.02 -25.44
C VAL A 407 -4.65 -40.15 -24.42
N LYS A 408 -3.42 -40.45 -23.98
CA LYS A 408 -3.19 -41.45 -22.93
C LYS A 408 -3.82 -41.02 -21.60
N SER A 409 -3.61 -39.77 -21.17
CA SER A 409 -4.21 -39.26 -19.91
C SER A 409 -5.73 -39.25 -19.95
N ILE A 410 -6.34 -38.90 -21.09
CA ILE A 410 -7.80 -38.96 -21.29
C ILE A 410 -8.32 -40.41 -21.15
N LYS A 411 -7.64 -41.39 -21.73
CA LYS A 411 -8.02 -42.81 -21.59
C LYS A 411 -7.89 -43.32 -20.15
N GLU A 412 -6.89 -42.88 -19.43
CA GLU A 412 -6.73 -43.20 -18.00
C GLU A 412 -7.87 -42.59 -17.16
N LEU A 413 -8.27 -41.34 -17.46
CA LEU A 413 -9.42 -40.68 -16.84
C LEU A 413 -10.72 -41.44 -17.15
N GLU A 414 -10.96 -41.83 -18.39
CA GLU A 414 -12.12 -42.63 -18.80
C GLU A 414 -12.19 -43.96 -18.05
N GLN A 415 -11.06 -44.67 -17.91
CA GLN A 415 -10.98 -45.92 -17.14
C GLN A 415 -11.30 -45.70 -15.64
N LEU A 416 -10.89 -44.56 -15.06
CA LEU A 416 -11.22 -44.24 -13.68
C LEU A 416 -12.70 -43.93 -13.55
N LEU A 417 -13.28 -43.12 -14.44
CA LEU A 417 -14.71 -42.81 -14.44
C LEU A 417 -15.57 -44.06 -14.48
N ASN A 418 -15.20 -45.04 -15.36
CA ASN A 418 -15.91 -46.33 -15.46
C ASN A 418 -15.83 -47.19 -14.19
N ARG A 419 -14.99 -46.85 -13.21
CA ARG A 419 -14.93 -47.52 -11.90
C ARG A 419 -15.82 -46.87 -10.85
N PHE A 420 -16.20 -45.61 -11.06
CA PHE A 420 -17.03 -44.84 -10.14
C PHE A 420 -18.50 -44.75 -10.61
N LEU A 421 -18.77 -45.01 -11.90
CA LEU A 421 -20.12 -45.12 -12.46
C LEU A 421 -20.54 -46.59 -12.55
#